data_27450954b15b7d2b18c36fe13ee20423
#
_entry.id   27450954b15b7d2b18c36fe13ee20423
#
_cell.length_a   1.000
_cell.length_b   1.000
_cell.length_c   1.000
_cell.angle_alpha   90.00
_cell.angle_beta   90.00
_cell.angle_gamma   90.00
#
_symmetry.space_group_name_H-M   'P 1'
#
loop_
_entity.id
_entity.type
_entity.pdbx_description
1 polymer ?
#
loop_
_entity_poly.entity_id
_entity_poly.type
_entity_poly.pdbx_seq_one_letter_code
_entity_poly.pdbx_strand_id
1 'polypeptide(L)'
;MEILGERMLLRPLNLSDSERLVSLINASVNELREFMPWMRENVTRKEEDEYLLRAVQEMNLNQAFHFAMVLKESKEVIGVIATHPIDWLNESVSIGYWIATAFSGKGYTTESVVLLLEGLFMELKLHRVAVSTTTDNVASNRIIEKIGFRFEGVQKLAGKVAPSRWKDLNTFALLDTEYKSMRKNLFEKFLGGKYPKVKLA
;
A
#
# COMPACT_ATOMS: atom_id res chain seq x y z
N MET A 1 -11.95 8.08 -4.57
CA MET A 1 -11.09 8.89 -3.65
C MET A 1 -9.71 9.09 -4.26
N GLU A 2 -9.20 10.34 -4.29
CA GLU A 2 -7.80 10.68 -4.61
C GLU A 2 -7.15 11.36 -3.42
N ILE A 3 -5.85 11.13 -3.19
CA ILE A 3 -5.12 11.70 -2.04
C ILE A 3 -3.83 12.34 -2.53
N LEU A 4 -3.75 13.67 -2.42
CA LEU A 4 -2.61 14.45 -2.87
C LEU A 4 -1.68 14.76 -1.70
N GLY A 5 -0.44 14.34 -1.80
CA GLY A 5 0.66 14.60 -0.88
C GLY A 5 1.63 15.67 -1.37
N GLU A 6 2.82 15.68 -0.82
CA GLU A 6 3.92 16.58 -1.21
C GLU A 6 4.47 16.18 -2.58
N ARG A 7 5.00 14.97 -2.70
CA ARG A 7 5.62 14.42 -3.91
C ARG A 7 4.75 13.39 -4.62
N MET A 8 3.82 12.79 -3.86
CA MET A 8 3.01 11.67 -4.31
C MET A 8 1.54 12.07 -4.52
N LEU A 9 0.90 11.39 -5.45
CA LEU A 9 -0.54 11.33 -5.62
C LEU A 9 -0.97 9.86 -5.56
N LEU A 10 -1.93 9.56 -4.71
CA LEU A 10 -2.66 8.29 -4.76
C LEU A 10 -3.96 8.53 -5.53
N ARG A 11 -4.10 7.87 -6.66
CA ARG A 11 -5.36 7.87 -7.43
C ARG A 11 -5.84 6.45 -7.69
N PRO A 12 -7.13 6.25 -7.88
CA PRO A 12 -7.66 4.95 -8.26
C PRO A 12 -6.89 4.33 -9.42
N LEU A 13 -6.65 3.01 -9.33
CA LEU A 13 -6.17 2.24 -10.46
C LEU A 13 -7.23 2.20 -11.57
N ASN A 14 -6.78 2.17 -12.80
CA ASN A 14 -7.64 2.02 -13.98
C ASN A 14 -6.94 1.20 -15.08
N LEU A 15 -7.69 0.77 -16.09
CA LEU A 15 -7.16 -0.09 -17.15
C LEU A 15 -5.99 0.51 -17.94
N SER A 16 -5.89 1.84 -18.02
CA SER A 16 -4.76 2.48 -18.72
C SER A 16 -3.43 2.32 -17.99
N ASP A 17 -3.43 1.87 -16.74
CA ASP A 17 -2.22 1.61 -15.96
C ASP A 17 -1.55 0.27 -16.32
N SER A 18 -2.27 -0.63 -17.01
CA SER A 18 -1.86 -2.02 -17.25
C SER A 18 -0.46 -2.16 -17.85
N GLU A 19 -0.20 -1.49 -18.96
CA GLU A 19 1.09 -1.57 -19.64
C GLU A 19 2.26 -1.09 -18.74
N ARG A 20 2.02 0.02 -18.03
CA ARG A 20 3.01 0.55 -17.09
C ARG A 20 3.27 -0.40 -15.93
N LEU A 21 2.22 -0.97 -15.32
CA LEU A 21 2.36 -1.91 -14.21
C LEU A 21 3.06 -3.19 -14.63
N VAL A 22 2.72 -3.77 -15.79
CA VAL A 22 3.43 -4.91 -16.36
C VAL A 22 4.92 -4.63 -16.51
N SER A 23 5.27 -3.46 -17.07
CA SER A 23 6.68 -3.06 -17.22
C SER A 23 7.39 -2.96 -15.86
N LEU A 24 6.75 -2.35 -14.85
CA LEU A 24 7.33 -2.20 -13.52
C LEU A 24 7.48 -3.53 -12.79
N ILE A 25 6.50 -4.43 -12.89
CA ILE A 25 6.53 -5.76 -12.27
C ILE A 25 7.68 -6.57 -12.87
N ASN A 26 7.73 -6.66 -14.20
CA ASN A 26 8.76 -7.46 -14.88
C ASN A 26 10.18 -6.92 -14.64
N ALA A 27 10.33 -5.60 -14.48
CA ALA A 27 11.61 -4.97 -14.14
C ALA A 27 12.01 -5.14 -12.66
N SER A 28 11.08 -5.54 -11.78
CA SER A 28 11.32 -5.61 -10.34
C SER A 28 11.16 -7.01 -9.75
N VAL A 29 10.89 -8.01 -10.58
CA VAL A 29 10.52 -9.36 -10.13
C VAL A 29 11.61 -10.01 -9.28
N ASN A 30 12.87 -9.81 -9.60
CA ASN A 30 14.00 -10.45 -8.90
C ASN A 30 14.07 -10.06 -7.43
N GLU A 31 13.78 -8.79 -7.11
CA GLU A 31 13.86 -8.26 -5.77
C GLU A 31 12.56 -8.46 -4.98
N LEU A 32 11.40 -8.42 -5.66
CA LEU A 32 10.12 -8.41 -4.99
C LEU A 32 9.49 -9.80 -4.83
N ARG A 33 9.82 -10.77 -5.67
CA ARG A 33 9.23 -12.14 -5.61
C ARG A 33 9.46 -12.86 -4.28
N GLU A 34 10.50 -12.49 -3.54
CA GLU A 34 10.78 -13.04 -2.21
C GLU A 34 9.69 -12.73 -1.16
N PHE A 35 8.94 -11.63 -1.40
CA PHE A 35 7.95 -11.10 -0.46
C PHE A 35 6.52 -11.13 -1.00
N MET A 36 6.37 -11.30 -2.32
CA MET A 36 5.10 -11.23 -3.03
C MET A 36 4.84 -12.52 -3.81
N PRO A 37 4.04 -13.44 -3.28
CA PRO A 37 3.85 -14.77 -3.86
C PRO A 37 3.19 -14.77 -5.24
N TRP A 38 2.50 -13.68 -5.58
CA TRP A 38 1.86 -13.49 -6.89
C TRP A 38 2.84 -12.93 -7.93
N MET A 39 3.95 -12.34 -7.50
CA MET A 39 4.93 -11.74 -8.40
C MET A 39 5.79 -12.81 -9.03
N ARG A 40 5.74 -12.89 -10.34
CA ARG A 40 6.44 -13.88 -11.16
C ARG A 40 7.01 -13.23 -12.41
N GLU A 41 7.92 -13.92 -13.06
CA GLU A 41 8.46 -13.50 -14.35
C GLU A 41 7.38 -13.55 -15.44
N ASN A 42 7.50 -12.65 -16.41
CA ASN A 42 6.66 -12.59 -17.59
C ASN A 42 5.16 -12.38 -17.29
N VAL A 43 4.84 -11.53 -16.31
CA VAL A 43 3.46 -11.07 -16.14
C VAL A 43 2.99 -10.44 -17.44
N THR A 44 1.84 -10.88 -17.93
CA THR A 44 1.26 -10.44 -19.18
C THR A 44 0.28 -9.30 -18.98
N ARG A 45 0.05 -8.50 -20.02
CA ARG A 45 -0.96 -7.46 -20.01
C ARG A 45 -2.36 -8.01 -19.70
N LYS A 46 -2.70 -9.17 -20.24
CA LYS A 46 -4.01 -9.80 -19.98
C LYS A 46 -4.24 -10.08 -18.49
N GLU A 47 -3.23 -10.61 -17.82
CA GLU A 47 -3.31 -10.91 -16.39
C GLU A 47 -3.44 -9.63 -15.56
N GLU A 48 -2.72 -8.58 -15.94
CA GLU A 48 -2.81 -7.29 -15.27
C GLU A 48 -4.16 -6.61 -15.55
N ASP A 49 -4.70 -6.68 -16.77
CA ASP A 49 -6.04 -6.21 -17.11
C ASP A 49 -7.11 -6.90 -16.24
N GLU A 50 -7.00 -8.22 -16.04
CA GLU A 50 -7.90 -8.97 -15.15
C GLU A 50 -7.82 -8.54 -13.68
N TYR A 51 -6.61 -8.22 -13.20
CA TYR A 51 -6.43 -7.63 -11.86
C TYR A 51 -7.07 -6.25 -11.78
N LEU A 52 -6.81 -5.36 -12.74
CA LEU A 52 -7.34 -4.00 -12.75
C LEU A 52 -8.87 -3.96 -12.83
N LEU A 53 -9.48 -4.87 -13.62
CA LEU A 53 -10.94 -4.99 -13.67
C LEU A 53 -11.52 -5.36 -12.31
N ARG A 54 -10.92 -6.34 -11.60
CA ARG A 54 -11.34 -6.69 -10.24
C ARG A 54 -11.14 -5.51 -9.28
N ALA A 55 -10.00 -4.85 -9.33
CA ALA A 55 -9.72 -3.69 -8.48
C ALA A 55 -10.76 -2.58 -8.65
N VAL A 56 -11.13 -2.25 -9.90
CA VAL A 56 -12.18 -1.28 -10.20
C VAL A 56 -13.54 -1.74 -9.65
N GLN A 57 -13.86 -3.01 -9.81
CA GLN A 57 -15.13 -3.57 -9.29
C GLN A 57 -15.18 -3.50 -7.76
N GLU A 58 -14.11 -3.92 -7.06
CA GLU A 58 -14.03 -3.88 -5.60
C GLU A 58 -14.15 -2.44 -5.07
N MET A 59 -13.53 -1.48 -5.77
CA MET A 59 -13.63 -0.06 -5.43
C MET A 59 -15.06 0.48 -5.60
N ASN A 60 -15.73 0.15 -6.71
CA ASN A 60 -17.10 0.57 -6.96
C ASN A 60 -18.10 0.01 -5.93
N LEU A 61 -17.79 -1.16 -5.38
CA LEU A 61 -18.58 -1.82 -4.34
C LEU A 61 -18.15 -1.41 -2.91
N ASN A 62 -17.18 -0.50 -2.77
CA ASN A 62 -16.57 -0.13 -1.49
C ASN A 62 -16.05 -1.34 -0.68
N GLN A 63 -15.61 -2.39 -1.37
CA GLN A 63 -15.06 -3.58 -0.74
C GLN A 63 -13.57 -3.45 -0.42
N ALA A 64 -12.81 -2.86 -1.35
CA ALA A 64 -11.40 -2.56 -1.19
C ALA A 64 -11.03 -1.33 -2.02
N PHE A 65 -9.91 -0.69 -1.69
CA PHE A 65 -9.40 0.45 -2.43
C PHE A 65 -8.01 0.15 -2.99
N HIS A 66 -7.83 0.39 -4.29
CA HIS A 66 -6.58 0.13 -5.01
C HIS A 66 -6.10 1.41 -5.67
N PHE A 67 -4.90 1.86 -5.28
CA PHE A 67 -4.34 3.12 -5.75
C PHE A 67 -3.04 2.92 -6.50
N ALA A 68 -2.91 3.60 -7.64
CA ALA A 68 -1.63 3.87 -8.24
C ALA A 68 -0.84 4.87 -7.37
N MET A 69 0.41 4.55 -7.09
CA MET A 69 1.37 5.45 -6.49
C MET A 69 2.00 6.28 -7.62
N VAL A 70 1.64 7.57 -7.72
CA VAL A 70 2.03 8.45 -8.83
C VAL A 70 2.98 9.54 -8.34
N LEU A 71 4.12 9.71 -9.00
CA LEU A 71 4.99 10.86 -8.80
C LEU A 71 4.32 12.11 -9.36
N LYS A 72 4.17 13.16 -8.57
CA LYS A 72 3.49 14.40 -9.00
C LYS A 72 4.26 15.15 -10.07
N GLU A 73 5.57 15.12 -10.02
CA GLU A 73 6.45 15.81 -10.95
C GLU A 73 6.40 15.18 -12.35
N SER A 74 6.71 13.90 -12.47
CA SER A 74 6.79 13.19 -13.75
C SER A 74 5.45 12.60 -14.21
N LYS A 75 4.44 12.55 -13.34
CA LYS A 75 3.15 11.85 -13.56
C LYS A 75 3.27 10.34 -13.76
N GLU A 76 4.41 9.77 -13.42
CA GLU A 76 4.66 8.34 -13.58
C GLU A 76 4.04 7.53 -12.45
N VAL A 77 3.41 6.41 -12.81
CA VAL A 77 3.07 5.35 -11.87
C VAL A 77 4.36 4.61 -11.53
N ILE A 78 4.62 4.41 -10.23
CA ILE A 78 5.83 3.79 -9.70
C ILE A 78 5.58 2.57 -8.82
N GLY A 79 4.33 2.25 -8.53
CA GLY A 79 3.92 1.14 -7.68
C GLY A 79 2.43 1.19 -7.37
N VAL A 80 2.00 0.31 -6.49
CA VAL A 80 0.61 0.20 -6.05
C VAL A 80 0.54 0.16 -4.53
N ILE A 81 -0.47 0.79 -3.96
CA ILE A 81 -0.86 0.64 -2.57
C ILE A 81 -2.35 0.36 -2.52
N ALA A 82 -2.74 -0.63 -1.72
CA ALA A 82 -4.13 -1.08 -1.68
C ALA A 82 -4.56 -1.47 -0.26
N THR A 83 -5.85 -1.49 -0.05
CA THR A 83 -6.45 -2.19 1.08
C THR A 83 -6.80 -3.62 0.66
N HIS A 84 -6.82 -4.55 1.61
CA HIS A 84 -7.58 -5.77 1.49
C HIS A 84 -9.08 -5.48 1.69
N PRO A 85 -9.98 -6.47 1.54
CA PRO A 85 -11.40 -6.24 1.81
C PRO A 85 -11.64 -5.63 3.20
N ILE A 86 -12.45 -4.58 3.23
CA ILE A 86 -12.73 -3.81 4.45
C ILE A 86 -13.79 -4.57 5.26
N ASP A 87 -13.48 -4.78 6.52
CA ASP A 87 -14.47 -5.23 7.50
C ASP A 87 -15.22 -4.00 8.04
N TRP A 88 -16.32 -3.66 7.39
CA TRP A 88 -17.14 -2.52 7.76
C TRP A 88 -17.84 -2.68 9.12
N LEU A 89 -18.07 -3.93 9.55
CA LEU A 89 -18.68 -4.19 10.86
C LEU A 89 -17.74 -3.83 12.01
N ASN A 90 -16.45 -4.19 11.85
CA ASN A 90 -15.40 -3.91 12.82
C ASN A 90 -14.61 -2.63 12.49
N GLU A 91 -14.99 -1.88 11.45
CA GLU A 91 -14.31 -0.68 10.96
C GLU A 91 -12.80 -0.90 10.81
N SER A 92 -12.41 -2.04 10.25
CA SER A 92 -11.05 -2.54 10.23
C SER A 92 -10.61 -2.93 8.82
N VAL A 93 -9.34 -2.69 8.52
CA VAL A 93 -8.75 -3.05 7.23
C VAL A 93 -7.28 -3.40 7.37
N SER A 94 -6.78 -4.26 6.49
CA SER A 94 -5.34 -4.40 6.29
C SER A 94 -4.90 -3.76 4.97
N ILE A 95 -3.65 -3.31 4.93
CA ILE A 95 -3.06 -2.66 3.76
C ILE A 95 -1.87 -3.45 3.23
N GLY A 96 -1.66 -3.34 1.91
CA GLY A 96 -0.50 -3.87 1.21
C GLY A 96 0.04 -2.88 0.19
N TYR A 97 1.31 -2.96 -0.11
CA TYR A 97 1.96 -2.09 -1.09
C TYR A 97 3.17 -2.74 -1.73
N TRP A 98 3.50 -2.29 -2.92
CA TRP A 98 4.78 -2.54 -3.56
C TRP A 98 5.19 -1.32 -4.38
N ILE A 99 6.48 -1.17 -4.57
CA ILE A 99 7.08 -0.12 -5.40
C ILE A 99 8.14 -0.76 -6.31
N ALA A 100 8.24 -0.29 -7.54
CA ALA A 100 9.26 -0.76 -8.45
C ALA A 100 10.67 -0.44 -7.92
N THR A 101 11.59 -1.38 -8.09
CA THR A 101 12.95 -1.35 -7.52
C THR A 101 13.68 -0.05 -7.84
N ALA A 102 13.54 0.49 -9.04
CA ALA A 102 14.16 1.76 -9.47
C ALA A 102 13.72 2.99 -8.64
N PHE A 103 12.60 2.90 -7.93
CA PHE A 103 12.05 3.97 -7.11
C PHE A 103 12.16 3.70 -5.62
N SER A 104 12.69 2.55 -5.21
CA SER A 104 12.84 2.19 -3.80
C SER A 104 13.88 3.06 -3.08
N GLY A 105 13.84 3.09 -1.74
CA GLY A 105 14.81 3.83 -0.91
C GLY A 105 14.64 5.36 -0.87
N LYS A 106 13.73 5.94 -1.67
CA LYS A 106 13.53 7.40 -1.79
C LYS A 106 12.42 7.96 -0.88
N GLY A 107 11.82 7.11 -0.05
CA GLY A 107 10.77 7.50 0.90
C GLY A 107 9.36 7.59 0.30
N TYR A 108 9.16 7.29 -0.98
CA TYR A 108 7.86 7.37 -1.65
C TYR A 108 6.82 6.44 -1.05
N THR A 109 7.21 5.20 -0.69
CA THR A 109 6.30 4.26 -0.03
C THR A 109 5.85 4.77 1.33
N THR A 110 6.77 5.33 2.14
CA THR A 110 6.43 5.92 3.44
C THR A 110 5.42 7.05 3.28
N GLU A 111 5.67 7.97 2.34
CA GLU A 111 4.74 9.05 2.02
C GLU A 111 3.38 8.49 1.60
N SER A 112 3.35 7.50 0.71
CA SER A 112 2.11 6.87 0.22
C SER A 112 1.31 6.20 1.33
N VAL A 113 1.97 5.51 2.28
CA VAL A 113 1.29 4.92 3.44
C VAL A 113 0.67 6.03 4.31
N VAL A 114 1.40 7.11 4.60
CA VAL A 114 0.87 8.24 5.39
C VAL A 114 -0.34 8.89 4.69
N LEU A 115 -0.30 9.03 3.36
CA LEU A 115 -1.44 9.53 2.59
C LEU A 115 -2.65 8.59 2.69
N LEU A 116 -2.42 7.28 2.53
CA LEU A 116 -3.51 6.31 2.62
C LEU A 116 -4.15 6.32 4.02
N LEU A 117 -3.35 6.39 5.08
CA LEU A 117 -3.85 6.47 6.46
C LEU A 117 -4.75 7.69 6.67
N GLU A 118 -4.44 8.82 6.07
CA GLU A 118 -5.30 10.00 6.11
C GLU A 118 -6.69 9.70 5.52
N GLY A 119 -6.74 9.06 4.34
CA GLY A 119 -8.00 8.65 3.72
C GLY A 119 -8.78 7.64 4.55
N LEU A 120 -8.09 6.62 5.08
CA LEU A 120 -8.73 5.56 5.85
C LEU A 120 -9.29 6.04 7.19
N PHE A 121 -8.52 6.81 7.96
CA PHE A 121 -8.94 7.26 9.29
C PHE A 121 -9.81 8.51 9.26
N MET A 122 -9.50 9.47 8.37
CA MET A 122 -10.19 10.77 8.43
C MET A 122 -11.40 10.85 7.51
N GLU A 123 -11.40 10.14 6.37
CA GLU A 123 -12.54 10.14 5.44
C GLU A 123 -13.44 8.92 5.63
N LEU A 124 -12.86 7.70 5.63
CA LEU A 124 -13.64 6.47 5.80
C LEU A 124 -13.97 6.15 7.25
N LYS A 125 -13.38 6.88 8.22
CA LYS A 125 -13.63 6.75 9.66
C LYS A 125 -13.35 5.34 10.21
N LEU A 126 -12.40 4.61 9.60
CA LEU A 126 -12.04 3.30 10.10
C LEU A 126 -11.39 3.43 11.48
N HIS A 127 -11.62 2.44 12.33
CA HIS A 127 -11.07 2.36 13.67
C HIS A 127 -9.66 1.78 13.69
N ARG A 128 -9.37 0.82 12.77
CA ARG A 128 -8.13 0.06 12.80
C ARG A 128 -7.57 -0.18 11.39
N VAL A 129 -6.27 0.09 11.23
CA VAL A 129 -5.50 -0.30 10.04
C VAL A 129 -4.40 -1.26 10.46
N ALA A 130 -4.37 -2.44 9.84
CA ALA A 130 -3.35 -3.46 10.07
C ALA A 130 -2.41 -3.59 8.87
N VAL A 131 -1.23 -4.14 9.10
CA VAL A 131 -0.30 -4.51 8.05
C VAL A 131 0.53 -5.71 8.50
N SER A 132 0.72 -6.67 7.62
CA SER A 132 1.59 -7.81 7.87
C SER A 132 2.69 -7.89 6.82
N THR A 133 3.89 -8.23 7.26
CA THR A 133 5.05 -8.38 6.38
C THR A 133 5.92 -9.53 6.86
N THR A 134 6.66 -10.18 5.96
CA THR A 134 7.55 -11.25 6.38
C THR A 134 8.64 -10.71 7.32
N THR A 135 9.05 -11.52 8.28
CA THR A 135 10.03 -11.10 9.31
C THR A 135 11.36 -10.65 8.73
N ASP A 136 11.73 -11.15 7.57
CA ASP A 136 12.96 -10.82 6.83
C ASP A 136 12.81 -9.67 5.81
N ASN A 137 11.60 -9.12 5.62
CA ASN A 137 11.40 -7.93 4.80
C ASN A 137 11.78 -6.66 5.55
N VAL A 138 13.08 -6.45 5.72
CA VAL A 138 13.63 -5.32 6.48
C VAL A 138 13.10 -3.96 6.00
N ALA A 139 12.93 -3.80 4.69
CA ALA A 139 12.46 -2.53 4.12
C ALA A 139 11.02 -2.23 4.54
N SER A 140 10.11 -3.19 4.44
CA SER A 140 8.71 -3.02 4.84
C SER A 140 8.58 -2.86 6.36
N ASN A 141 9.27 -3.68 7.16
CA ASN A 141 9.27 -3.54 8.62
C ASN A 141 9.68 -2.13 9.06
N ARG A 142 10.79 -1.60 8.50
CA ARG A 142 11.25 -0.23 8.80
C ARG A 142 10.25 0.86 8.43
N ILE A 143 9.51 0.71 7.33
CA ILE A 143 8.47 1.68 6.94
C ILE A 143 7.36 1.70 7.99
N ILE A 144 6.88 0.53 8.39
CA ILE A 144 5.78 0.34 9.32
C ILE A 144 6.14 0.90 10.71
N GLU A 145 7.32 0.53 11.23
CA GLU A 145 7.83 1.01 12.52
C GLU A 145 8.05 2.53 12.52
N LYS A 146 8.63 3.07 11.44
CA LYS A 146 8.92 4.50 11.29
C LYS A 146 7.67 5.38 11.27
N ILE A 147 6.55 4.85 10.78
CA ILE A 147 5.23 5.52 10.79
C ILE A 147 4.61 5.45 12.19
N GLY A 148 4.96 4.45 12.99
CA GLY A 148 4.48 4.30 14.36
C GLY A 148 3.38 3.26 14.53
N PHE A 149 3.28 2.31 13.60
CA PHE A 149 2.43 1.14 13.83
C PHE A 149 2.96 0.34 15.02
N ARG A 150 2.05 -0.13 15.87
CA ARG A 150 2.38 -0.97 17.01
C ARG A 150 2.55 -2.42 16.56
N PHE A 151 3.66 -3.03 16.96
CA PHE A 151 3.88 -4.46 16.77
C PHE A 151 2.94 -5.28 17.67
N GLU A 152 2.23 -6.24 17.10
CA GLU A 152 1.27 -7.08 17.81
C GLU A 152 1.71 -8.53 17.94
N GLY A 153 2.69 -8.96 17.15
CA GLY A 153 3.24 -10.30 17.28
C GLY A 153 3.71 -10.92 15.98
N VAL A 154 4.17 -12.17 16.08
CA VAL A 154 4.61 -12.99 14.95
C VAL A 154 3.62 -14.12 14.72
N GLN A 155 3.07 -14.15 13.50
CA GLN A 155 2.26 -15.27 13.03
C GLN A 155 3.19 -16.31 12.38
N LYS A 156 3.27 -17.50 12.98
CA LYS A 156 4.15 -18.56 12.49
C LYS A 156 3.66 -19.14 11.17
N LEU A 157 4.56 -19.17 10.16
CA LEU A 157 4.34 -19.74 8.84
C LEU A 157 3.02 -19.29 8.19
N ALA A 158 2.62 -18.05 8.42
CA ALA A 158 1.36 -17.51 7.93
C ALA A 158 1.46 -16.91 6.51
N GLY A 159 2.64 -16.53 6.07
CA GLY A 159 2.88 -15.94 4.74
C GLY A 159 3.38 -16.98 3.74
N LYS A 160 2.54 -17.38 2.78
CA LYS A 160 2.98 -18.20 1.64
C LYS A 160 3.72 -17.30 0.65
N VAL A 161 5.00 -17.59 0.39
CA VAL A 161 5.84 -16.79 -0.52
C VAL A 161 6.19 -17.52 -1.82
N ALA A 162 6.01 -18.83 -1.86
CA ALA A 162 6.16 -19.66 -3.07
C ALA A 162 5.40 -20.99 -2.87
N PRO A 163 5.24 -21.83 -3.90
CA PRO A 163 4.74 -23.20 -3.72
C PRO A 163 5.54 -23.91 -2.62
N SER A 164 4.83 -24.46 -1.62
CA SER A 164 5.42 -25.17 -0.47
C SER A 164 6.45 -24.37 0.37
N ARG A 165 6.51 -23.04 0.24
CA ARG A 165 7.40 -22.16 1.01
C ARG A 165 6.60 -21.13 1.79
N TRP A 166 6.73 -21.19 3.12
CA TRP A 166 6.04 -20.32 4.06
C TRP A 166 7.06 -19.51 4.88
N LYS A 167 6.68 -18.32 5.25
CA LYS A 167 7.45 -17.44 6.15
C LYS A 167 6.61 -16.97 7.33
N ASP A 168 7.29 -16.64 8.41
CA ASP A 168 6.66 -15.96 9.55
C ASP A 168 6.30 -14.52 9.15
N LEU A 169 5.18 -14.03 9.65
CA LEU A 169 4.74 -12.66 9.45
C LEU A 169 4.80 -11.85 10.74
N ASN A 170 5.47 -10.72 10.71
CA ASN A 170 5.28 -9.66 11.68
C ASN A 170 3.93 -9.00 11.41
N THR A 171 3.11 -8.87 12.43
CA THR A 171 1.81 -8.19 12.36
C THR A 171 1.87 -6.90 13.15
N PHE A 172 1.39 -5.84 12.54
CA PHE A 172 1.33 -4.50 13.13
C PHE A 172 -0.05 -3.90 12.93
N ALA A 173 -0.41 -2.98 13.82
CA ALA A 173 -1.64 -2.19 13.67
C ALA A 173 -1.47 -0.76 14.16
N LEU A 174 -2.35 0.10 13.66
CA LEU A 174 -2.51 1.47 14.10
C LEU A 174 -4.01 1.73 14.31
N LEU A 175 -4.35 2.36 15.43
CA LEU A 175 -5.72 2.76 15.76
C LEU A 175 -5.96 4.22 15.37
N ASP A 176 -7.21 4.58 15.14
CA ASP A 176 -7.63 5.94 14.79
C ASP A 176 -7.24 6.97 15.87
N THR A 177 -7.31 6.60 17.14
CA THR A 177 -6.91 7.45 18.28
C THR A 177 -5.41 7.69 18.29
N GLU A 178 -4.60 6.65 18.00
CA GLU A 178 -3.15 6.75 17.89
C GLU A 178 -2.78 7.64 16.68
N TYR A 179 -3.39 7.39 15.52
CA TYR A 179 -3.18 8.19 14.31
C TYR A 179 -3.48 9.68 14.54
N LYS A 180 -4.64 10.00 15.14
CA LYS A 180 -5.02 11.38 15.43
C LYS A 180 -3.99 12.10 16.31
N SER A 181 -3.41 11.41 17.28
CA SER A 181 -2.38 11.97 18.17
C SER A 181 -1.06 12.26 17.47
N MET A 182 -0.64 11.41 16.52
CA MET A 182 0.64 11.54 15.81
C MET A 182 0.54 12.21 14.44
N ARG A 183 -0.66 12.45 13.92
CA ARG A 183 -0.95 12.94 12.56
C ARG A 183 -0.11 14.15 12.16
N LYS A 184 -0.06 15.18 12.99
CA LYS A 184 0.73 16.40 12.73
C LYS A 184 2.21 16.07 12.58
N ASN A 185 2.77 15.28 13.48
CA ASN A 185 4.18 14.87 13.42
C ASN A 185 4.48 14.04 12.16
N LEU A 186 3.57 13.16 11.74
CA LEU A 186 3.72 12.40 10.49
C LEU A 186 3.80 13.34 9.27
N PHE A 187 2.97 14.38 9.24
CA PHE A 187 3.00 15.34 8.13
C PHE A 187 4.27 16.20 8.14
N GLU A 188 4.71 16.65 9.30
CA GLU A 188 5.99 17.37 9.43
C GLU A 188 7.15 16.50 8.95
N LYS A 189 7.18 15.25 9.34
CA LYS A 189 8.29 14.33 9.07
C LYS A 189 8.32 13.80 7.63
N PHE A 190 7.15 13.54 7.01
CA PHE A 190 7.07 12.82 5.76
C PHE A 190 6.43 13.60 4.60
N LEU A 191 5.73 14.70 4.89
CA LEU A 191 5.00 15.49 3.92
C LEU A 191 5.44 16.97 3.89
N GLY A 192 6.64 17.28 4.45
CA GLY A 192 7.13 18.65 4.52
C GLY A 192 6.20 19.61 5.28
N GLY A 193 5.46 19.11 6.26
CA GLY A 193 4.48 19.88 7.05
C GLY A 193 3.15 20.14 6.34
N LYS A 194 2.95 19.63 5.11
CA LYS A 194 1.73 19.87 4.34
C LYS A 194 0.67 18.83 4.65
N TYR A 195 -0.56 19.31 4.81
CA TYR A 195 -1.73 18.43 4.98
C TYR A 195 -2.14 17.83 3.64
N PRO A 196 -2.39 16.53 3.57
CA PRO A 196 -2.93 15.90 2.37
C PRO A 196 -4.27 16.53 1.95
N LYS A 197 -4.52 16.56 0.64
CA LYS A 197 -5.82 16.94 0.10
C LYS A 197 -6.53 15.68 -0.38
N VAL A 198 -7.59 15.30 0.30
CA VAL A 198 -8.44 14.17 -0.11
C VAL A 198 -9.59 14.68 -0.93
N LYS A 199 -9.80 14.06 -2.10
CA LYS A 199 -10.96 14.30 -2.97
C LYS A 199 -11.77 13.00 -3.02
N LEU A 200 -12.96 13.04 -2.49
CA LEU A 200 -13.94 11.97 -2.68
C LEU A 200 -14.51 12.07 -4.10
N ALA A 201 -14.59 10.96 -4.82
CA ALA A 201 -15.21 10.89 -6.13
C ALA A 201 -16.73 10.79 -5.97
#